data_960e6ad0b4c3ad93478e4905db4afff1
#
_entry.id   960e6ad0b4c3ad93478e4905db4afff1
#
_cell.length_a   1.000
_cell.length_b   1.000
_cell.length_c   1.000
_cell.angle_alpha   90.00
_cell.angle_beta   90.00
_cell.angle_gamma   90.00
#
_symmetry.space_group_name_H-M   'P 1'
#
loop_
_entity.id
_entity.type
_entity.pdbx_description
1 polymer ?
#
loop_
_entity_poly.entity_id
_entity_poly.type
_entity_poly.pdbx_seq_one_letter_code
_entity_poly.pdbx_strand_id
1 'polypeptide(L)'
;MVTSSISLEQARDQSWDVVVVGTGIGGSTLGFAVAQKGLKVLFLEKGLFLFGEHNRGTGEMLTESHDPAERLRRGWWPLQIHGKTSYADGLKMYAPLGCGTGGSSSVYAAQMERMLPSDFEPKKHHARVSDSSVPDTWPFSYQDLVPYYRQAEQIYAVCGTPDPLNPDPEGKLASPPPMSERDAHIFDSLKSLGLHPYRAHVGCRYLPSCSGCAVRLCPRDCKTDAGRVCMLPAIEQHGAAVLAEAEVQRLVASGDRVTAVKIKHRGVEAEIKGRVIVVAAGALMTPVLLLRSTSDEWPTGLANKRDLVGRNLMMHTSDFIAVRPSKMFDPTGPAKAISVNDLYVRGGRKLGALQSVGMPVTPGSIDAFLRGKAQKDPSLLLNVGGAFGRKVASRIGAALFQQANIFASVVEDLPYHHNRVVLDDQVPNGMRFEYTYPAELKERNELFRSELERWLSPKLRTLVLNGDNNLNYGHVSGTVRSGTDPTKSVVDADNRAHDVENLYVADASSFPASGGINPSLTIAANSLRVAAALVKRLGA
;
A
#
# COMPACT_ATOMS: atom_id res chain seq x y z
N MET A 1 -5.98 27.16 7.20
CA MET A 1 -6.21 25.71 6.95
C MET A 1 -7.15 25.56 5.76
N VAL A 2 -6.74 24.76 4.75
CA VAL A 2 -7.63 24.42 3.62
C VAL A 2 -8.80 23.61 4.16
N THR A 3 -10.01 24.12 3.98
CA THR A 3 -11.23 23.49 4.52
C THR A 3 -12.07 22.80 3.45
N SER A 4 -11.71 22.96 2.16
CA SER A 4 -12.52 22.45 1.06
C SER A 4 -11.71 22.21 -0.22
N SER A 5 -12.27 21.41 -1.10
CA SER A 5 -11.90 21.25 -2.51
C SER A 5 -12.24 22.51 -3.32
N ILE A 6 -11.52 22.78 -4.41
CA ILE A 6 -11.90 23.82 -5.37
C ILE A 6 -13.18 23.43 -6.15
N SER A 7 -13.81 24.39 -6.83
CA SER A 7 -14.95 24.09 -7.69
C SER A 7 -14.54 23.46 -9.02
N LEU A 8 -15.50 22.83 -9.71
CA LEU A 8 -15.26 22.24 -11.04
C LEU A 8 -14.87 23.32 -12.06
N GLU A 9 -15.50 24.49 -12.01
CA GLU A 9 -15.21 25.64 -12.87
C GLU A 9 -13.77 26.10 -12.66
N GLN A 10 -13.33 26.27 -11.41
CA GLN A 10 -11.95 26.63 -11.08
C GLN A 10 -10.95 25.61 -11.61
N ALA A 11 -11.26 24.30 -11.49
CA ALA A 11 -10.39 23.24 -12.01
C ALA A 11 -10.28 23.25 -13.54
N ARG A 12 -11.38 23.54 -14.22
CA ARG A 12 -11.47 23.54 -15.69
C ARG A 12 -10.87 24.79 -16.33
N ASP A 13 -11.11 25.96 -15.74
CA ASP A 13 -10.81 27.25 -16.35
C ASP A 13 -9.37 27.71 -16.11
N GLN A 14 -8.62 27.02 -15.23
CA GLN A 14 -7.20 27.26 -14.99
C GLN A 14 -6.29 26.38 -15.88
N SER A 15 -5.09 26.87 -16.13
CA SER A 15 -4.03 26.08 -16.78
C SER A 15 -3.16 25.40 -15.71
N TRP A 16 -2.91 24.11 -15.89
CA TRP A 16 -2.14 23.29 -14.97
C TRP A 16 -0.86 22.78 -15.63
N ASP A 17 0.28 22.93 -14.94
CA ASP A 17 1.54 22.31 -15.37
C ASP A 17 1.47 20.80 -15.15
N VAL A 18 0.94 20.37 -14.01
CA VAL A 18 0.82 18.94 -13.65
C VAL A 18 -0.58 18.65 -13.13
N VAL A 19 -1.26 17.70 -13.76
CA VAL A 19 -2.50 17.10 -13.25
C VAL A 19 -2.19 15.72 -12.68
N VAL A 20 -2.43 15.55 -11.38
CA VAL A 20 -2.17 14.31 -10.64
C VAL A 20 -3.49 13.57 -10.38
N VAL A 21 -3.61 12.37 -10.90
CA VAL A 21 -4.79 11.50 -10.73
C VAL A 21 -4.57 10.59 -9.52
N GLY A 22 -5.25 10.89 -8.40
CA GLY A 22 -5.15 10.20 -7.12
C GLY A 22 -4.23 10.93 -6.13
N THR A 23 -4.67 10.98 -4.88
CA THR A 23 -3.99 11.67 -3.77
C THR A 23 -3.37 10.72 -2.76
N GLY A 24 -3.10 9.47 -3.14
CA GLY A 24 -2.35 8.50 -2.34
C GLY A 24 -0.89 8.91 -2.14
N ILE A 25 -0.08 8.03 -1.54
CA ILE A 25 1.34 8.31 -1.21
C ILE A 25 2.08 8.84 -2.43
N GLY A 26 1.96 8.16 -3.57
CA GLY A 26 2.72 8.53 -4.77
C GLY A 26 2.31 9.87 -5.33
N GLY A 27 1.01 10.05 -5.61
CA GLY A 27 0.48 11.28 -6.20
C GLY A 27 0.70 12.50 -5.32
N SER A 28 0.39 12.40 -4.02
CA SER A 28 0.58 13.52 -3.09
C SER A 28 2.06 13.88 -2.92
N THR A 29 2.95 12.88 -2.81
CA THR A 29 4.39 13.14 -2.64
C THR A 29 5.00 13.77 -3.88
N LEU A 30 4.68 13.25 -5.08
CA LEU A 30 5.15 13.85 -6.34
C LEU A 30 4.59 15.27 -6.50
N GLY A 31 3.27 15.44 -6.34
CA GLY A 31 2.62 16.74 -6.50
C GLY A 31 3.16 17.79 -5.54
N PHE A 32 3.44 17.42 -4.28
CA PHE A 32 4.10 18.30 -3.32
C PHE A 32 5.49 18.71 -3.79
N ALA A 33 6.32 17.75 -4.21
CA ALA A 33 7.69 18.02 -4.63
C ALA A 33 7.76 18.93 -5.87
N VAL A 34 6.84 18.77 -6.84
CA VAL A 34 6.81 19.64 -8.03
C VAL A 34 6.19 21.00 -7.73
N ALA A 35 5.19 21.09 -6.82
CA ALA A 35 4.62 22.36 -6.38
C ALA A 35 5.65 23.22 -5.65
N GLN A 36 6.54 22.62 -4.84
CA GLN A 36 7.68 23.31 -4.21
C GLN A 36 8.63 23.96 -5.21
N LYS A 37 8.61 23.54 -6.47
CA LYS A 37 9.40 24.13 -7.57
C LYS A 37 8.62 25.16 -8.38
N GLY A 38 7.45 25.58 -7.88
CA GLY A 38 6.63 26.63 -8.50
C GLY A 38 5.73 26.16 -9.63
N LEU A 39 5.63 24.85 -9.89
CA LEU A 39 4.72 24.30 -10.89
C LEU A 39 3.27 24.32 -10.36
N LYS A 40 2.32 24.68 -11.23
CA LYS A 40 0.89 24.66 -10.90
C LYS A 40 0.36 23.23 -10.92
N VAL A 41 -0.07 22.71 -9.76
CA VAL A 41 -0.51 21.34 -9.58
C VAL A 41 -2.00 21.29 -9.27
N LEU A 42 -2.74 20.42 -10.00
CA LEU A 42 -4.09 20.01 -9.66
C LEU A 42 -4.10 18.53 -9.25
N PHE A 43 -4.60 18.25 -8.06
CA PHE A 43 -4.93 16.89 -7.63
C PHE A 43 -6.39 16.57 -7.97
N LEU A 44 -6.63 15.43 -8.61
CA LEU A 44 -7.97 14.87 -8.85
C LEU A 44 -8.14 13.64 -7.95
N GLU A 45 -9.13 13.68 -7.05
CA GLU A 45 -9.40 12.60 -6.10
C GLU A 45 -10.84 12.10 -6.28
N LYS A 46 -10.99 10.78 -6.43
CA LYS A 46 -12.30 10.14 -6.60
C LYS A 46 -13.16 10.21 -5.34
N GLY A 47 -12.54 10.05 -4.17
CA GLY A 47 -13.23 10.03 -2.88
C GLY A 47 -13.41 11.41 -2.27
N LEU A 48 -13.83 11.42 -1.01
CA LEU A 48 -14.15 12.63 -0.26
C LEU A 48 -12.89 13.41 0.13
N PHE A 49 -13.06 14.71 0.37
CA PHE A 49 -12.07 15.54 1.07
C PHE A 49 -12.13 15.24 2.56
N LEU A 50 -11.12 14.53 3.11
CA LEU A 50 -11.16 13.96 4.47
C LEU A 50 -10.59 14.87 5.57
N PHE A 51 -10.27 16.15 5.28
CA PHE A 51 -9.60 17.05 6.24
C PHE A 51 -10.49 18.18 6.76
N GLY A 52 -11.76 18.26 6.34
CA GLY A 52 -12.72 19.21 6.86
C GLY A 52 -13.18 18.86 8.28
N GLU A 53 -13.74 19.85 9.01
CA GLU A 53 -14.21 19.65 10.40
C GLU A 53 -15.22 18.51 10.55
N HIS A 54 -16.04 18.26 9.53
CA HIS A 54 -17.07 17.22 9.53
C HIS A 54 -16.56 15.83 9.16
N ASN A 55 -15.30 15.71 8.70
CA ASN A 55 -14.72 14.45 8.19
C ASN A 55 -13.58 13.91 9.08
N ARG A 56 -13.41 14.44 10.28
CA ARG A 56 -12.47 13.86 11.24
C ARG A 56 -12.95 12.48 11.65
N GLY A 57 -12.10 11.48 11.49
CA GLY A 57 -12.42 10.11 11.88
C GLY A 57 -12.77 10.02 13.37
N THR A 58 -13.73 9.18 13.71
CA THR A 58 -14.10 8.88 15.10
C THR A 58 -13.03 8.09 15.85
N GLY A 59 -11.97 7.64 15.16
CA GLY A 59 -10.96 6.71 15.69
C GLY A 59 -11.45 5.27 15.79
N GLU A 60 -12.66 4.96 15.32
CA GLU A 60 -13.23 3.63 15.32
C GLU A 60 -12.75 2.81 14.10
N MET A 61 -12.53 1.52 14.31
CA MET A 61 -12.26 0.59 13.22
C MET A 61 -13.55 0.29 12.46
N LEU A 62 -13.48 0.37 11.13
CA LEU A 62 -14.55 -0.11 10.26
C LEU A 62 -14.39 -1.63 10.08
N THR A 63 -15.00 -2.41 10.95
CA THR A 63 -14.90 -3.87 10.86
C THR A 63 -15.85 -4.48 9.85
N GLU A 64 -17.01 -3.86 9.52
CA GLU A 64 -18.08 -4.60 8.82
C GLU A 64 -19.13 -3.78 8.06
N SER A 65 -18.96 -2.49 7.85
CA SER A 65 -19.97 -1.77 7.07
C SER A 65 -19.92 -2.19 5.59
N HIS A 66 -21.05 -2.64 5.08
CA HIS A 66 -21.29 -2.91 3.65
C HIS A 66 -21.94 -1.70 2.96
N ASP A 67 -22.28 -0.64 3.72
CA ASP A 67 -22.82 0.60 3.17
C ASP A 67 -21.70 1.41 2.47
N PRO A 68 -21.79 1.64 1.15
CA PRO A 68 -20.79 2.39 0.40
C PRO A 68 -20.58 3.82 0.91
N ALA A 69 -21.63 4.50 1.36
CA ALA A 69 -21.56 5.87 1.85
C ALA A 69 -20.81 5.93 3.19
N GLU A 70 -21.08 4.97 4.09
CA GLU A 70 -20.36 4.83 5.35
C GLU A 70 -18.87 4.52 5.12
N ARG A 71 -18.56 3.63 4.18
CA ARG A 71 -17.18 3.30 3.83
C ARG A 71 -16.43 4.54 3.34
N LEU A 72 -17.01 5.32 2.41
CA LEU A 72 -16.42 6.56 1.90
C LEU A 72 -16.18 7.58 3.03
N ARG A 73 -17.16 7.80 3.92
CA ARG A 73 -17.01 8.72 5.06
C ARG A 73 -15.86 8.33 5.99
N ARG A 74 -15.54 7.04 6.07
CA ARG A 74 -14.42 6.51 6.86
C ARG A 74 -13.12 6.35 6.05
N GLY A 75 -13.07 6.88 4.83
CA GLY A 75 -11.89 6.87 3.96
C GLY A 75 -11.59 5.52 3.31
N TRP A 76 -12.55 4.59 3.30
CA TRP A 76 -12.39 3.27 2.71
C TRP A 76 -12.98 3.17 1.31
N TRP A 77 -12.40 2.32 0.50
CA TRP A 77 -12.93 1.96 -0.81
C TRP A 77 -14.36 1.43 -0.69
N PRO A 78 -15.35 2.01 -1.42
CA PRO A 78 -16.76 1.72 -1.17
C PRO A 78 -17.27 0.42 -1.80
N LEU A 79 -16.58 -0.10 -2.82
CA LEU A 79 -17.03 -1.24 -3.62
C LEU A 79 -16.21 -2.49 -3.32
N GLN A 80 -16.81 -3.66 -3.52
CA GLN A 80 -16.06 -4.90 -3.51
C GLN A 80 -15.14 -4.98 -4.72
N ILE A 81 -13.94 -5.52 -4.53
CA ILE A 81 -13.10 -5.98 -5.63
C ILE A 81 -13.53 -7.40 -6.00
N HIS A 82 -13.44 -7.69 -7.27
CA HIS A 82 -13.75 -8.99 -7.84
C HIS A 82 -12.47 -9.64 -8.33
N GLY A 83 -12.39 -10.96 -8.22
CA GLY A 83 -11.20 -11.68 -8.65
C GLY A 83 -11.44 -13.15 -8.90
N LYS A 84 -10.50 -13.72 -9.65
CA LYS A 84 -10.34 -15.15 -9.85
C LYS A 84 -8.96 -15.55 -9.37
N THR A 85 -8.91 -16.55 -8.51
CA THR A 85 -7.65 -17.15 -8.06
C THR A 85 -7.63 -18.63 -8.40
N SER A 86 -6.46 -19.28 -8.28
CA SER A 86 -6.36 -20.74 -8.43
C SER A 86 -7.17 -21.54 -7.40
N TYR A 87 -7.71 -20.89 -6.36
CA TYR A 87 -8.51 -21.54 -5.31
C TYR A 87 -9.98 -21.12 -5.30
N ALA A 88 -10.32 -19.99 -5.91
CA ALA A 88 -11.68 -19.47 -5.90
C ALA A 88 -11.98 -18.77 -7.22
N ASP A 89 -13.02 -19.24 -7.91
CA ASP A 89 -13.62 -18.53 -9.02
C ASP A 89 -14.75 -17.63 -8.48
N GLY A 90 -14.75 -16.35 -8.88
CA GLY A 90 -15.74 -15.38 -8.43
C GLY A 90 -15.54 -14.84 -7.01
N LEU A 91 -14.29 -14.68 -6.55
CA LEU A 91 -13.97 -14.03 -5.30
C LEU A 91 -14.53 -12.59 -5.26
N LYS A 92 -15.23 -12.26 -4.17
CA LYS A 92 -15.74 -10.90 -3.90
C LYS A 92 -15.34 -10.48 -2.49
N MET A 93 -14.70 -9.31 -2.36
CA MET A 93 -14.26 -8.85 -1.06
C MET A 93 -14.10 -7.33 -0.98
N TYR A 94 -14.22 -6.78 0.20
CA TYR A 94 -13.78 -5.42 0.48
C TYR A 94 -12.27 -5.42 0.75
N ALA A 95 -11.50 -4.96 -0.23
CA ALA A 95 -10.05 -4.84 -0.05
C ALA A 95 -9.71 -3.74 0.98
N PRO A 96 -8.59 -3.86 1.69
CA PRO A 96 -8.10 -2.84 2.63
C PRO A 96 -7.49 -1.64 1.89
N LEU A 97 -8.27 -1.04 1.00
CA LEU A 97 -7.89 0.12 0.19
C LEU A 97 -8.63 1.37 0.66
N GLY A 98 -7.93 2.50 0.68
CA GLY A 98 -8.52 3.80 0.98
C GLY A 98 -9.12 4.48 -0.24
N CYS A 99 -10.10 5.35 -0.01
CA CYS A 99 -10.71 6.22 -1.02
C CYS A 99 -11.04 7.57 -0.36
N GLY A 100 -10.43 8.63 -0.87
CA GLY A 100 -10.48 9.99 -0.35
C GLY A 100 -9.09 10.60 -0.27
N THR A 101 -9.01 11.88 0.07
CA THR A 101 -7.72 12.58 0.14
C THR A 101 -6.73 11.89 1.08
N GLY A 102 -5.52 11.64 0.55
CA GLY A 102 -4.50 10.81 1.19
C GLY A 102 -4.54 9.34 0.75
N GLY A 103 -5.57 8.91 0.00
CA GLY A 103 -5.71 7.55 -0.52
C GLY A 103 -5.63 6.49 0.58
N SER A 104 -5.03 5.34 0.29
CA SER A 104 -4.88 4.25 1.27
C SER A 104 -4.04 4.64 2.49
N SER A 105 -3.19 5.68 2.42
CA SER A 105 -2.41 6.12 3.58
C SER A 105 -3.25 6.79 4.66
N SER A 106 -4.42 7.29 4.36
CA SER A 106 -5.35 7.84 5.37
C SER A 106 -5.79 6.76 6.37
N VAL A 107 -5.94 5.53 5.91
CA VAL A 107 -6.39 4.37 6.70
C VAL A 107 -5.33 3.29 6.92
N TYR A 108 -4.08 3.45 6.42
CA TYR A 108 -3.03 2.43 6.54
C TYR A 108 -2.55 2.20 7.98
N ALA A 109 -1.75 1.16 8.17
CA ALA A 109 -1.11 0.88 9.47
C ALA A 109 0.19 1.67 9.69
N ALA A 110 0.49 2.64 8.84
CA ALA A 110 1.63 3.57 8.90
C ALA A 110 3.02 2.92 8.88
N GLN A 111 3.16 1.70 8.36
CA GLN A 111 4.48 1.08 8.18
C GLN A 111 5.24 1.76 7.06
N MET A 112 6.44 2.26 7.36
CA MET A 112 7.28 3.07 6.48
C MET A 112 8.71 2.52 6.47
N GLU A 113 8.85 1.26 6.07
CA GLU A 113 10.14 0.56 5.98
C GLU A 113 10.79 0.81 4.60
N ARG A 114 12.12 0.85 4.54
CA ARG A 114 12.86 0.80 3.28
C ARG A 114 12.88 -0.61 2.71
N MET A 115 12.80 -0.74 1.40
CA MET A 115 13.30 -1.94 0.74
C MET A 115 14.80 -2.09 0.99
N LEU A 116 15.30 -3.32 0.99
CA LEU A 116 16.73 -3.60 1.15
C LEU A 116 17.45 -3.60 -0.21
N PRO A 117 18.77 -3.44 -0.27
CA PRO A 117 19.53 -3.50 -1.53
C PRO A 117 19.24 -4.77 -2.37
N SER A 118 18.97 -5.89 -1.70
CA SER A 118 18.61 -7.16 -2.36
C SER A 118 17.29 -7.11 -3.14
N ASP A 119 16.41 -6.15 -2.87
CA ASP A 119 15.15 -5.97 -3.60
C ASP A 119 15.37 -5.39 -5.01
N PHE A 120 16.48 -4.71 -5.20
CA PHE A 120 16.84 -4.06 -6.47
C PHE A 120 17.58 -4.98 -7.44
N GLU A 121 17.98 -6.18 -6.97
CA GLU A 121 18.55 -7.27 -7.76
C GLU A 121 17.75 -8.58 -7.56
N PRO A 122 16.41 -8.56 -7.79
CA PRO A 122 15.51 -9.62 -7.31
C PRO A 122 15.85 -10.99 -7.90
N LYS A 123 16.25 -11.08 -9.16
CA LYS A 123 16.54 -12.38 -9.82
C LYS A 123 17.69 -13.13 -9.18
N LYS A 124 18.64 -12.43 -8.58
CA LYS A 124 19.78 -13.05 -7.88
C LYS A 124 19.34 -14.02 -6.78
N HIS A 125 18.22 -13.74 -6.13
CA HIS A 125 17.64 -14.55 -5.06
C HIS A 125 16.59 -15.55 -5.55
N HIS A 126 16.17 -15.45 -6.82
CA HIS A 126 15.13 -16.26 -7.46
C HIS A 126 15.61 -16.94 -8.74
N ALA A 127 16.91 -17.23 -8.85
CA ALA A 127 17.53 -17.81 -10.06
C ALA A 127 16.93 -19.16 -10.49
N ARG A 128 16.29 -19.89 -9.56
CA ARG A 128 15.65 -21.20 -9.85
C ARG A 128 14.22 -21.07 -10.39
N VAL A 129 13.64 -19.86 -10.39
CA VAL A 129 12.28 -19.60 -10.86
C VAL A 129 12.36 -19.19 -12.32
N SER A 130 12.04 -20.12 -13.22
CA SER A 130 12.21 -19.92 -14.67
C SER A 130 10.97 -19.34 -15.36
N ASP A 131 9.79 -19.47 -14.76
CA ASP A 131 8.49 -19.07 -15.31
C ASP A 131 8.01 -17.67 -14.85
N SER A 132 8.76 -17.05 -13.93
CA SER A 132 8.52 -15.67 -13.51
C SER A 132 9.14 -14.67 -14.49
N SER A 133 8.47 -13.55 -14.66
CA SER A 133 8.97 -12.39 -15.41
C SER A 133 9.81 -11.43 -14.55
N VAL A 134 10.34 -11.91 -13.41
CA VAL A 134 11.17 -11.11 -12.51
C VAL A 134 12.39 -10.56 -13.25
N PRO A 135 12.67 -9.24 -13.21
CA PRO A 135 13.83 -8.67 -13.89
C PRO A 135 15.13 -8.98 -13.15
N ASP A 136 16.24 -8.91 -13.84
CA ASP A 136 17.57 -9.04 -13.23
C ASP A 136 17.79 -7.95 -12.19
N THR A 137 17.47 -6.70 -12.56
CA THR A 137 17.58 -5.50 -11.71
C THR A 137 16.39 -4.58 -11.93
N TRP A 138 16.15 -3.68 -10.97
CA TRP A 138 15.33 -2.50 -11.20
C TRP A 138 16.02 -1.58 -12.22
N PRO A 139 15.28 -0.67 -12.92
CA PRO A 139 15.88 0.26 -13.89
C PRO A 139 16.74 1.37 -13.24
N PHE A 140 16.86 1.37 -11.93
CA PHE A 140 17.73 2.20 -11.10
C PHE A 140 18.18 1.39 -9.87
N SER A 141 19.30 1.80 -9.25
CA SER A 141 19.87 1.10 -8.11
C SER A 141 19.23 1.52 -6.78
N TYR A 142 19.47 0.74 -5.72
CA TYR A 142 19.15 1.15 -4.34
C TYR A 142 19.82 2.48 -3.98
N GLN A 143 21.10 2.67 -4.37
CA GLN A 143 21.87 3.88 -4.06
C GLN A 143 21.27 5.14 -4.71
N ASP A 144 20.69 5.02 -5.91
CA ASP A 144 19.98 6.13 -6.56
C ASP A 144 18.74 6.55 -5.76
N LEU A 145 18.16 5.63 -4.97
CA LEU A 145 16.96 5.90 -4.17
C LEU A 145 17.26 6.39 -2.74
N VAL A 146 18.44 6.12 -2.20
CA VAL A 146 18.84 6.49 -0.83
C VAL A 146 18.59 7.97 -0.48
N PRO A 147 18.95 8.95 -1.30
CA PRO A 147 18.68 10.36 -1.00
C PRO A 147 17.19 10.65 -0.85
N TYR A 148 16.37 10.00 -1.65
CA TYR A 148 14.91 10.14 -1.65
C TYR A 148 14.26 9.38 -0.51
N TYR A 149 14.81 8.25 -0.07
CA TYR A 149 14.40 7.59 1.17
C TYR A 149 14.59 8.52 2.37
N ARG A 150 15.77 9.13 2.51
CA ARG A 150 16.06 10.10 3.59
C ARG A 150 15.09 11.29 3.57
N GLN A 151 14.77 11.79 2.40
CA GLN A 151 13.80 12.88 2.24
C GLN A 151 12.38 12.42 2.60
N ALA A 152 11.95 11.25 2.15
CA ALA A 152 10.65 10.68 2.47
C ALA A 152 10.49 10.41 3.97
N GLU A 153 11.51 9.86 4.64
CA GLU A 153 11.52 9.66 6.09
C GLU A 153 11.29 10.95 6.87
N GLN A 154 11.90 12.05 6.43
CA GLN A 154 11.70 13.38 7.03
C GLN A 154 10.29 13.91 6.79
N ILE A 155 9.78 13.84 5.54
CA ILE A 155 8.43 14.31 5.18
C ILE A 155 7.38 13.55 5.98
N TYR A 156 7.49 12.23 6.04
CA TYR A 156 6.55 11.37 6.75
C TYR A 156 6.83 11.25 8.26
N ALA A 157 7.81 12.00 8.78
CA ALA A 157 8.22 11.97 10.18
C ALA A 157 8.32 10.53 10.72
N VAL A 158 9.02 9.68 9.97
CA VAL A 158 9.17 8.26 10.31
C VAL A 158 9.92 8.14 11.62
N CYS A 159 9.34 7.45 12.59
CA CYS A 159 9.97 7.12 13.85
C CYS A 159 10.35 5.64 13.90
N GLY A 160 11.38 5.31 14.65
CA GLY A 160 11.90 3.94 14.79
C GLY A 160 13.35 3.92 15.25
N THR A 161 13.99 2.77 15.14
CA THR A 161 15.45 2.63 15.30
C THR A 161 16.04 1.99 14.05
N PRO A 162 17.32 2.23 13.73
CA PRO A 162 17.96 1.56 12.61
C PRO A 162 17.77 0.03 12.64
N ASP A 163 17.52 -0.55 11.47
CA ASP A 163 17.54 -2.00 11.29
C ASP A 163 18.99 -2.49 11.37
N PRO A 164 19.36 -3.35 12.34
CA PRO A 164 20.73 -3.85 12.50
C PRO A 164 21.24 -4.66 11.30
N LEU A 165 20.34 -5.17 10.47
CA LEU A 165 20.68 -5.98 9.29
C LEU A 165 20.70 -5.16 7.99
N ASN A 166 20.30 -3.89 8.02
CA ASN A 166 20.42 -3.03 6.87
C ASN A 166 21.86 -2.51 6.74
N PRO A 167 22.55 -2.76 5.61
CA PRO A 167 23.92 -2.32 5.39
C PRO A 167 24.06 -0.80 5.20
N ASP A 168 22.95 -0.11 4.92
CA ASP A 168 22.92 1.35 4.72
C ASP A 168 22.13 2.01 5.87
N PRO A 169 22.80 2.76 6.76
CA PRO A 169 22.12 3.38 7.88
C PRO A 169 21.07 4.37 7.37
N GLU A 170 19.88 4.24 7.91
CA GLU A 170 18.76 5.11 7.61
C GLU A 170 19.08 6.55 7.99
N GLY A 171 18.28 7.48 7.42
CA GLY A 171 18.36 8.89 7.76
C GLY A 171 18.00 9.19 9.22
N LYS A 172 17.70 10.41 9.52
CA LYS A 172 17.28 10.81 10.87
C LYS A 172 15.85 10.33 11.14
N LEU A 173 15.72 9.12 11.67
CA LEU A 173 14.46 8.63 12.21
C LEU A 173 14.10 9.39 13.49
N ALA A 174 12.83 9.71 13.68
CA ALA A 174 12.36 10.28 14.93
C ALA A 174 12.38 9.18 16.03
N SER A 175 12.61 9.61 17.28
CA SER A 175 12.60 8.67 18.42
C SER A 175 11.19 8.10 18.61
N PRO A 176 11.02 6.76 18.66
CA PRO A 176 9.73 6.16 18.93
C PRO A 176 9.40 6.27 20.43
N PRO A 177 8.11 6.31 20.81
CA PRO A 177 7.73 6.29 22.24
C PRO A 177 8.13 4.96 22.90
N PRO A 178 8.22 4.88 24.23
CA PRO A 178 8.50 3.63 24.94
C PRO A 178 7.55 2.51 24.51
N MET A 179 8.05 1.28 24.46
CA MET A 179 7.20 0.09 24.24
C MET A 179 6.36 -0.20 25.48
N SER A 180 5.26 -0.95 25.30
CA SER A 180 4.59 -1.60 26.41
C SER A 180 5.53 -2.59 27.11
N GLU A 181 5.25 -2.94 28.39
CA GLU A 181 6.03 -3.98 29.08
C GLU A 181 5.99 -5.31 28.32
N ARG A 182 4.82 -5.67 27.79
CA ARG A 182 4.67 -6.87 26.97
C ARG A 182 5.58 -6.86 25.74
N ASP A 183 5.61 -5.77 25.00
CA ASP A 183 6.39 -5.68 23.76
C ASP A 183 7.88 -5.55 24.04
N ALA A 184 8.27 -4.89 25.14
CA ALA A 184 9.65 -4.87 25.60
C ALA A 184 10.14 -6.29 25.94
N HIS A 185 9.32 -7.08 26.65
CA HIS A 185 9.66 -8.48 26.96
C HIS A 185 9.77 -9.36 25.70
N ILE A 186 8.86 -9.19 24.73
CA ILE A 186 8.95 -9.89 23.43
C ILE A 186 10.25 -9.49 22.72
N PHE A 187 10.56 -8.19 22.67
CA PHE A 187 11.75 -7.65 22.02
C PHE A 187 13.04 -8.22 22.63
N ASP A 188 13.15 -8.24 23.95
CA ASP A 188 14.31 -8.79 24.66
C ASP A 188 14.41 -10.32 24.51
N SER A 189 13.26 -11.00 24.45
CA SER A 189 13.22 -12.43 24.16
C SER A 189 13.76 -12.74 22.76
N LEU A 190 13.37 -11.96 21.74
CA LEU A 190 13.88 -12.09 20.37
C LEU A 190 15.41 -11.88 20.33
N LYS A 191 15.93 -10.83 20.98
CA LYS A 191 17.38 -10.60 21.12
C LYS A 191 18.10 -11.78 21.77
N SER A 192 17.55 -12.32 22.85
CA SER A 192 18.15 -13.44 23.58
C SER A 192 18.13 -14.76 22.81
N LEU A 193 17.33 -14.85 21.75
CA LEU A 193 17.31 -15.94 20.78
C LEU A 193 18.31 -15.72 19.61
N GLY A 194 19.07 -14.62 19.64
CA GLY A 194 20.07 -14.27 18.62
C GLY A 194 19.46 -13.58 17.38
N LEU A 195 18.22 -13.09 17.48
CA LEU A 195 17.58 -12.30 16.44
C LEU A 195 17.90 -10.81 16.59
N HIS A 196 17.66 -10.03 15.56
CA HIS A 196 17.99 -8.61 15.45
C HIS A 196 16.71 -7.73 15.37
N PRO A 197 15.82 -7.78 16.39
CA PRO A 197 14.64 -6.93 16.39
C PRO A 197 15.01 -5.46 16.48
N TYR A 198 14.23 -4.63 15.83
CA TYR A 198 14.33 -3.17 15.91
C TYR A 198 12.96 -2.54 16.11
N ARG A 199 12.95 -1.26 16.52
CA ARG A 199 11.71 -0.50 16.63
C ARG A 199 11.17 -0.24 15.24
N ALA A 200 9.96 -0.74 14.97
CA ALA A 200 9.31 -0.64 13.68
C ALA A 200 9.30 0.81 13.15
N HIS A 201 9.54 0.99 11.87
CA HIS A 201 9.50 2.30 11.22
C HIS A 201 8.06 2.69 10.95
N VAL A 202 7.58 3.72 11.65
CA VAL A 202 6.17 4.11 11.64
C VAL A 202 6.02 5.59 11.31
N GLY A 203 5.20 5.90 10.31
CA GLY A 203 4.80 7.27 9.98
C GLY A 203 3.78 7.82 10.98
N CYS A 204 4.24 8.22 12.16
CA CYS A 204 3.39 8.72 13.24
C CYS A 204 4.14 9.65 14.18
N ARG A 205 3.58 10.82 14.45
CA ARG A 205 4.14 11.83 15.37
C ARG A 205 3.79 11.59 16.83
N TYR A 206 3.22 10.49 17.21
CA TYR A 206 2.87 10.08 18.57
C TYR A 206 2.64 11.24 19.57
N LEU A 207 1.52 11.95 19.42
CA LEU A 207 1.08 12.93 20.42
C LEU A 207 0.79 12.23 21.78
N PRO A 208 0.77 12.95 22.92
CA PRO A 208 0.45 12.36 24.21
C PRO A 208 -0.80 11.45 24.14
N SER A 209 -0.73 10.28 24.75
CA SER A 209 -1.78 9.23 24.74
C SER A 209 -2.10 8.64 23.34
N CYS A 210 -1.23 8.79 22.35
CA CYS A 210 -1.39 8.15 21.03
C CYS A 210 -0.85 6.73 21.06
N SER A 211 -1.70 5.74 20.83
CA SER A 211 -1.31 4.33 20.68
C SER A 211 -1.09 3.91 19.23
N GLY A 212 -1.29 4.84 18.26
CA GLY A 212 -1.34 4.56 16.82
C GLY A 212 -2.76 4.24 16.35
N CYS A 213 -3.06 4.62 15.12
CA CYS A 213 -4.38 4.44 14.48
C CYS A 213 -4.25 3.53 13.25
N ALA A 214 -3.84 2.26 13.47
CA ALA A 214 -3.81 1.27 12.39
C ALA A 214 -5.22 1.03 11.83
N VAL A 215 -5.33 0.94 10.50
CA VAL A 215 -6.55 0.60 9.73
C VAL A 215 -7.78 1.48 10.03
N ARG A 216 -7.57 2.77 10.29
CA ARG A 216 -8.64 3.77 10.52
C ARG A 216 -8.14 5.19 10.31
N LEU A 217 -9.06 6.14 10.09
CA LEU A 217 -8.71 7.55 10.05
C LEU A 217 -8.18 8.01 11.42
N CYS A 218 -7.15 8.85 11.40
CA CYS A 218 -6.61 9.42 12.63
C CYS A 218 -7.42 10.67 13.04
N PRO A 219 -8.02 10.70 14.25
CA PRO A 219 -8.81 11.85 14.69
C PRO A 219 -7.96 13.04 15.16
N ARG A 220 -6.63 12.89 15.32
CA ARG A 220 -5.76 13.87 15.99
C ARG A 220 -4.47 14.17 15.25
N ASP A 221 -4.37 14.08 13.97
CA ASP A 221 -3.18 14.43 13.16
C ASP A 221 -1.85 13.78 13.59
N CYS A 222 -1.91 12.66 14.34
CA CYS A 222 -0.74 11.89 14.72
C CYS A 222 -0.15 11.10 13.56
N LYS A 223 -1.03 10.43 12.77
CA LYS A 223 -0.63 9.64 11.62
C LYS A 223 -0.21 10.56 10.47
N THR A 224 0.97 10.35 9.94
CA THR A 224 1.53 11.12 8.84
C THR A 224 1.15 10.50 7.50
N ASP A 225 -0.13 10.55 7.15
CA ASP A 225 -0.62 10.14 5.83
C ASP A 225 -0.27 11.18 4.76
N ALA A 226 -0.26 10.74 3.50
CA ALA A 226 0.16 11.57 2.36
C ALA A 226 -0.68 12.84 2.16
N GLY A 227 -1.96 12.79 2.53
CA GLY A 227 -2.81 13.97 2.49
C GLY A 227 -2.33 15.05 3.46
N ARG A 228 -1.99 14.66 4.70
CA ARG A 228 -1.52 15.59 5.74
C ARG A 228 -0.12 16.14 5.51
N VAL A 229 0.80 15.29 5.08
CA VAL A 229 2.23 15.69 5.03
C VAL A 229 2.70 16.12 3.65
N CYS A 230 1.90 15.90 2.60
CA CYS A 230 2.25 16.29 1.25
C CYS A 230 1.15 17.13 0.58
N MET A 231 -0.08 16.62 0.42
CA MET A 231 -1.12 17.31 -0.33
C MET A 231 -1.53 18.64 0.33
N LEU A 232 -1.83 18.64 1.63
CA LEU A 232 -2.20 19.88 2.33
C LEU A 232 -1.07 20.92 2.29
N PRO A 233 0.21 20.60 2.61
CA PRO A 233 1.31 21.55 2.44
C PRO A 233 1.48 22.05 0.99
N ALA A 234 1.27 21.19 -0.03
CA ALA A 234 1.29 21.62 -1.43
C ALA A 234 0.24 22.70 -1.71
N ILE A 235 -0.95 22.57 -1.15
CA ILE A 235 -2.05 23.51 -1.31
C ILE A 235 -1.80 24.78 -0.48
N GLU A 236 -1.48 24.65 0.81
CA GLU A 236 -1.36 25.78 1.73
C GLU A 236 -0.13 26.66 1.49
N GLN A 237 0.98 26.07 1.05
CA GLN A 237 2.28 26.74 0.99
C GLN A 237 2.77 26.98 -0.45
N HIS A 238 2.27 26.19 -1.41
CA HIS A 238 2.82 26.18 -2.78
C HIS A 238 1.76 26.38 -3.87
N GLY A 239 0.51 26.74 -3.52
CA GLY A 239 -0.52 27.13 -4.47
C GLY A 239 -1.09 25.96 -5.32
N ALA A 240 -0.90 24.72 -4.91
CA ALA A 240 -1.56 23.60 -5.53
C ALA A 240 -3.08 23.62 -5.22
N ALA A 241 -3.86 22.84 -5.97
CA ALA A 241 -5.29 22.71 -5.74
C ALA A 241 -5.73 21.24 -5.74
N VAL A 242 -6.86 20.93 -5.11
CA VAL A 242 -7.49 19.61 -5.14
C VAL A 242 -8.94 19.72 -5.56
N LEU A 243 -9.37 18.85 -6.49
CA LEU A 243 -10.76 18.58 -6.80
C LEU A 243 -11.11 17.16 -6.31
N ALA A 244 -11.81 17.09 -5.17
CA ALA A 244 -12.32 15.83 -4.61
C ALA A 244 -13.66 15.44 -5.24
N GLU A 245 -14.10 14.20 -5.04
CA GLU A 245 -15.29 13.62 -5.67
C GLU A 245 -15.25 13.71 -7.22
N ALA A 246 -14.03 13.70 -7.77
CA ALA A 246 -13.72 13.79 -9.19
C ALA A 246 -13.12 12.45 -9.68
N GLU A 247 -13.98 11.59 -10.20
CA GLU A 247 -13.55 10.32 -10.78
C GLU A 247 -12.99 10.54 -12.18
N VAL A 248 -11.71 10.26 -12.37
CA VAL A 248 -11.11 10.23 -13.70
C VAL A 248 -11.57 8.96 -14.40
N GLN A 249 -12.29 9.13 -15.50
CA GLN A 249 -12.88 8.03 -16.26
C GLN A 249 -11.99 7.59 -17.41
N ARG A 250 -11.30 8.56 -18.05
CA ARG A 250 -10.52 8.31 -19.26
C ARG A 250 -9.48 9.41 -19.48
N LEU A 251 -8.35 9.02 -20.06
CA LEU A 251 -7.35 9.93 -20.64
C LEU A 251 -7.58 10.00 -22.14
N VAL A 252 -7.67 11.20 -22.68
CA VAL A 252 -7.80 11.45 -24.12
C VAL A 252 -6.41 11.74 -24.66
N ALA A 253 -5.96 10.95 -25.62
CA ALA A 253 -4.67 11.13 -26.27
C ALA A 253 -4.83 11.37 -27.76
N SER A 254 -3.92 12.14 -28.34
CA SER A 254 -3.72 12.32 -29.77
C SER A 254 -2.24 12.13 -30.06
N GLY A 255 -1.92 11.19 -30.92
CA GLY A 255 -0.56 10.72 -31.13
C GLY A 255 0.05 10.17 -29.83
N ASP A 256 1.20 10.69 -29.48
CA ASP A 256 1.99 10.32 -28.29
C ASP A 256 1.74 11.24 -27.07
N ARG A 257 0.64 12.00 -27.04
CA ARG A 257 0.36 12.94 -25.94
C ARG A 257 -1.05 12.84 -25.42
N VAL A 258 -1.20 12.87 -24.09
CA VAL A 258 -2.50 13.12 -23.45
C VAL A 258 -2.86 14.59 -23.61
N THR A 259 -4.03 14.86 -24.18
CA THR A 259 -4.55 16.20 -24.47
C THR A 259 -5.62 16.65 -23.48
N ALA A 260 -6.34 15.69 -22.85
CA ALA A 260 -7.34 15.96 -21.83
C ALA A 260 -7.53 14.77 -20.88
N VAL A 261 -8.03 15.07 -19.69
CA VAL A 261 -8.45 14.11 -18.67
C VAL A 261 -9.96 14.23 -18.51
N LYS A 262 -10.71 13.20 -18.90
CA LYS A 262 -12.17 13.14 -18.72
C LYS A 262 -12.49 12.73 -17.30
N ILE A 263 -13.27 13.55 -16.60
CA ILE A 263 -13.67 13.33 -15.22
C ILE A 263 -15.20 13.34 -15.08
N LYS A 264 -15.69 12.68 -14.03
CA LYS A 264 -17.04 12.83 -13.53
C LYS A 264 -16.99 13.38 -12.11
N HIS A 265 -17.43 14.60 -11.91
CA HIS A 265 -17.48 15.28 -10.62
C HIS A 265 -18.93 15.43 -10.18
N ARG A 266 -19.35 14.74 -9.11
CA ARG A 266 -20.73 14.79 -8.59
C ARG A 266 -21.81 14.59 -9.66
N GLY A 267 -21.55 13.69 -10.59
CA GLY A 267 -22.49 13.39 -11.69
C GLY A 267 -22.29 14.22 -12.96
N VAL A 268 -21.53 15.32 -12.91
CA VAL A 268 -21.25 16.20 -14.07
C VAL A 268 -19.96 15.75 -14.75
N GLU A 269 -20.01 15.55 -16.06
CA GLU A 269 -18.83 15.25 -16.88
C GLU A 269 -18.11 16.54 -17.28
N ALA A 270 -16.79 16.49 -17.26
CA ALA A 270 -15.92 17.60 -17.65
C ALA A 270 -14.57 17.10 -18.18
N GLU A 271 -13.85 18.00 -18.85
CA GLU A 271 -12.49 17.78 -19.29
C GLU A 271 -11.53 18.75 -18.58
N ILE A 272 -10.45 18.19 -18.06
CA ILE A 272 -9.35 18.95 -17.44
C ILE A 272 -8.12 18.81 -18.35
N LYS A 273 -7.41 19.92 -18.53
CA LYS A 273 -6.17 19.95 -19.32
C LYS A 273 -4.96 20.18 -18.44
N GLY A 274 -3.85 19.52 -18.75
CA GLY A 274 -2.57 19.70 -18.09
C GLY A 274 -1.42 19.47 -19.05
N ARG A 275 -0.30 20.15 -18.81
CA ARG A 275 0.90 19.97 -19.60
C ARG A 275 1.50 18.58 -19.41
N VAL A 276 1.45 18.07 -18.19
CA VAL A 276 1.85 16.71 -17.78
C VAL A 276 0.73 16.05 -16.98
N ILE A 277 0.51 14.77 -17.22
CA ILE A 277 -0.45 13.94 -16.49
C ILE A 277 0.31 12.88 -15.71
N VAL A 278 0.05 12.82 -14.40
CA VAL A 278 0.61 11.82 -13.49
C VAL A 278 -0.51 10.92 -13.01
N VAL A 279 -0.47 9.64 -13.33
CA VAL A 279 -1.43 8.65 -12.84
C VAL A 279 -0.88 7.99 -11.57
N ALA A 280 -1.63 8.10 -10.48
CA ALA A 280 -1.31 7.58 -9.16
C ALA A 280 -2.56 7.01 -8.47
N ALA A 281 -3.40 6.30 -9.24
CA ALA A 281 -4.68 5.75 -8.79
C ALA A 281 -4.54 4.41 -8.03
N GLY A 282 -3.30 3.96 -7.79
CA GLY A 282 -2.96 2.70 -7.15
C GLY A 282 -2.94 1.53 -8.11
N ALA A 283 -2.20 0.46 -7.75
CA ALA A 283 -1.86 -0.62 -8.68
C ALA A 283 -3.05 -1.46 -9.17
N LEU A 284 -4.25 -1.32 -8.60
CA LEU A 284 -5.48 -1.88 -9.18
C LEU A 284 -6.14 -0.93 -10.17
N MET A 285 -6.18 0.37 -9.89
CA MET A 285 -6.98 1.32 -10.69
C MET A 285 -6.15 2.07 -11.74
N THR A 286 -4.84 2.22 -11.56
CA THR A 286 -3.96 2.79 -12.59
C THR A 286 -4.03 2.00 -13.91
N PRO A 287 -3.89 0.66 -13.94
CA PRO A 287 -4.05 -0.10 -15.17
C PRO A 287 -5.48 -0.02 -15.72
N VAL A 288 -6.51 0.01 -14.89
CA VAL A 288 -7.92 0.16 -15.32
C VAL A 288 -8.12 1.46 -16.08
N LEU A 289 -7.58 2.57 -15.57
CA LEU A 289 -7.67 3.87 -16.24
C LEU A 289 -6.98 3.84 -17.61
N LEU A 290 -5.77 3.25 -17.68
CA LEU A 290 -5.04 3.14 -18.95
C LEU A 290 -5.77 2.24 -19.96
N LEU A 291 -6.27 1.07 -19.53
CA LEU A 291 -7.01 0.14 -20.38
C LEU A 291 -8.33 0.73 -20.90
N ARG A 292 -9.04 1.55 -20.10
CA ARG A 292 -10.25 2.26 -20.51
C ARG A 292 -9.99 3.42 -21.47
N SER A 293 -8.77 3.92 -21.51
CA SER A 293 -8.37 5.06 -22.33
C SER A 293 -8.06 4.62 -23.77
N THR A 294 -9.10 4.13 -24.46
CA THR A 294 -9.02 3.63 -25.84
C THR A 294 -9.26 4.73 -26.87
N SER A 295 -8.70 4.60 -28.07
CA SER A 295 -8.99 5.38 -29.29
C SER A 295 -8.59 4.55 -30.52
N ASP A 296 -8.77 5.08 -31.72
CA ASP A 296 -8.32 4.40 -32.95
C ASP A 296 -6.80 4.18 -32.94
N GLU A 297 -6.03 5.11 -32.37
CA GLU A 297 -4.58 4.99 -32.21
C GLU A 297 -4.18 4.07 -31.03
N TRP A 298 -5.07 3.88 -30.06
CA TRP A 298 -4.88 3.12 -28.82
C TRP A 298 -6.01 2.09 -28.59
N PRO A 299 -6.22 1.13 -29.51
CA PRO A 299 -7.39 0.25 -29.44
C PRO A 299 -7.42 -0.69 -28.24
N THR A 300 -6.26 -0.99 -27.65
CA THR A 300 -6.11 -1.87 -26.48
C THR A 300 -5.89 -1.12 -25.17
N GLY A 301 -6.04 0.22 -25.18
CA GLY A 301 -5.78 1.10 -24.05
C GLY A 301 -4.51 1.93 -24.23
N LEU A 302 -4.46 3.07 -23.55
CA LEU A 302 -3.33 4.01 -23.60
C LEU A 302 -2.06 3.39 -23.03
N ALA A 303 -0.92 3.60 -23.68
CA ALA A 303 0.39 3.00 -23.36
C ALA A 303 0.40 1.46 -23.36
N ASN A 304 -0.56 0.81 -24.04
CA ASN A 304 -0.73 -0.64 -24.02
C ASN A 304 -0.53 -1.32 -25.39
N LYS A 305 0.28 -0.77 -26.27
CA LYS A 305 0.57 -1.36 -27.61
C LYS A 305 1.14 -2.78 -27.55
N ARG A 306 1.71 -3.17 -26.42
CA ARG A 306 2.40 -4.47 -26.23
C ARG A 306 1.67 -5.39 -25.24
N ASP A 307 0.43 -5.07 -24.89
CA ASP A 307 -0.41 -5.82 -23.95
C ASP A 307 0.29 -6.08 -22.58
N LEU A 308 0.95 -5.03 -22.05
CA LEU A 308 1.68 -5.10 -20.78
C LEU A 308 0.92 -4.44 -19.61
N VAL A 309 0.00 -3.52 -19.91
CA VAL A 309 -0.80 -2.85 -18.88
C VAL A 309 -1.73 -3.85 -18.19
N GLY A 310 -1.73 -3.83 -16.88
CA GLY A 310 -2.48 -4.74 -16.03
C GLY A 310 -1.76 -6.05 -15.69
N ARG A 311 -0.73 -6.44 -16.42
CA ARG A 311 0.02 -7.70 -16.21
C ARG A 311 1.06 -7.57 -15.11
N ASN A 312 1.62 -8.73 -14.70
CA ASN A 312 2.62 -8.81 -13.61
C ASN A 312 2.10 -8.34 -12.25
N LEU A 313 0.82 -8.58 -12.01
CA LEU A 313 0.19 -8.30 -10.72
C LEU A 313 0.90 -9.08 -9.62
N MET A 314 1.40 -8.37 -8.63
CA MET A 314 2.03 -8.92 -7.43
C MET A 314 1.24 -8.48 -6.19
N MET A 315 1.14 -9.41 -5.23
CA MET A 315 0.54 -9.16 -3.92
C MET A 315 1.34 -9.96 -2.87
N HIS A 316 1.89 -9.30 -1.86
CA HIS A 316 2.53 -10.05 -0.78
C HIS A 316 1.58 -11.10 -0.21
N THR A 317 2.14 -12.20 0.30
CA THR A 317 1.42 -13.05 1.23
C THR A 317 1.74 -12.64 2.66
N SER A 318 0.73 -12.72 3.53
CA SER A 318 0.86 -12.34 4.93
C SER A 318 0.17 -13.34 5.84
N ASP A 319 0.96 -14.03 6.67
CA ASP A 319 0.41 -14.79 7.77
C ASP A 319 0.32 -13.91 9.02
N PHE A 320 -0.79 -13.98 9.73
CA PHE A 320 -0.93 -13.36 11.04
C PHE A 320 -0.52 -14.37 12.12
N ILE A 321 0.41 -13.96 12.97
CA ILE A 321 1.01 -14.79 13.99
C ILE A 321 0.82 -14.12 15.34
N ALA A 322 0.08 -14.76 16.24
CA ALA A 322 -0.01 -14.32 17.62
C ALA A 322 1.25 -14.75 18.35
N VAL A 323 1.99 -13.80 18.89
CA VAL A 323 3.20 -14.02 19.69
C VAL A 323 2.94 -13.51 21.10
N ARG A 324 3.10 -14.37 22.10
CA ARG A 324 2.88 -13.99 23.50
C ARG A 324 3.99 -14.49 24.41
N PRO A 325 4.33 -13.72 25.45
CA PRO A 325 5.21 -14.18 26.51
C PRO A 325 4.54 -15.27 27.36
N SER A 326 5.35 -16.00 28.12
CA SER A 326 4.86 -17.04 29.05
C SER A 326 4.16 -16.46 30.28
N LYS A 327 4.46 -15.22 30.65
CA LYS A 327 3.88 -14.46 31.77
C LYS A 327 3.01 -13.32 31.25
N MET A 328 2.19 -12.75 32.13
CA MET A 328 1.38 -11.57 31.83
C MET A 328 2.19 -10.31 32.07
N PHE A 329 2.05 -9.33 31.14
CA PHE A 329 2.67 -8.01 31.18
C PHE A 329 1.65 -6.96 30.76
N ASP A 330 1.87 -5.70 31.14
CA ASP A 330 1.01 -4.60 30.66
C ASP A 330 1.18 -4.42 29.14
N PRO A 331 0.08 -4.55 28.35
CA PRO A 331 0.09 -4.34 26.91
C PRO A 331 -0.07 -2.86 26.52
N THR A 332 -0.21 -1.94 27.49
CA THR A 332 -0.51 -0.52 27.23
C THR A 332 0.70 0.17 26.60
N GLY A 333 0.54 0.65 25.38
CA GLY A 333 1.63 1.33 24.65
C GLY A 333 1.33 1.46 23.15
N PRO A 334 2.32 1.88 22.36
CA PRO A 334 2.19 1.95 20.91
C PRO A 334 2.00 0.53 20.36
N ALA A 335 0.88 0.32 19.66
CA ALA A 335 0.50 -1.01 19.20
C ALA A 335 1.46 -1.61 18.15
N LYS A 336 2.20 -0.74 17.42
CA LYS A 336 3.15 -1.15 16.39
C LYS A 336 4.56 -0.81 16.84
N ALA A 337 5.27 -1.81 17.37
CA ALA A 337 6.52 -1.55 18.07
C ALA A 337 7.74 -2.32 17.54
N ILE A 338 7.57 -3.48 16.92
CA ILE A 338 8.66 -4.42 16.63
C ILE A 338 8.65 -4.81 15.16
N SER A 339 9.83 -4.80 14.52
CA SER A 339 10.10 -5.41 13.22
C SER A 339 11.33 -6.31 13.34
N VAL A 340 11.40 -7.36 12.48
CA VAL A 340 12.48 -8.36 12.43
C VAL A 340 12.73 -8.75 10.97
N ASN A 341 13.96 -8.60 10.49
CA ASN A 341 14.35 -8.91 9.11
C ASN A 341 15.31 -10.11 8.98
N ASP A 342 15.52 -10.88 10.05
CA ASP A 342 16.40 -12.06 10.05
C ASP A 342 16.00 -13.14 9.04
N LEU A 343 14.72 -13.19 8.64
CA LEU A 343 14.20 -14.07 7.59
C LEU A 343 14.17 -13.43 6.19
N TYR A 344 14.62 -12.18 6.05
CA TYR A 344 14.54 -11.47 4.77
C TYR A 344 15.26 -12.23 3.65
N VAL A 345 16.52 -12.62 3.92
CA VAL A 345 17.28 -13.53 3.06
C VAL A 345 17.83 -14.67 3.91
N ARG A 346 17.38 -15.90 3.68
CA ARG A 346 17.78 -17.08 4.43
C ARG A 346 18.30 -18.18 3.51
N GLY A 347 19.56 -18.60 3.70
CA GLY A 347 20.16 -19.64 2.87
C GLY A 347 20.17 -19.31 1.38
N GLY A 348 20.35 -18.03 1.02
CA GLY A 348 20.30 -17.54 -0.36
C GLY A 348 18.90 -17.40 -0.96
N ARG A 349 17.84 -17.77 -0.21
CA ARG A 349 16.43 -17.59 -0.61
C ARG A 349 15.87 -16.34 0.05
N LYS A 350 15.20 -15.51 -0.71
CA LYS A 350 14.51 -14.33 -0.20
C LYS A 350 13.11 -14.71 0.25
N LEU A 351 12.80 -14.41 1.50
CA LEU A 351 11.52 -14.72 2.11
C LEU A 351 10.75 -13.43 2.38
N GLY A 352 11.17 -12.61 3.35
CA GLY A 352 10.52 -11.36 3.69
C GLY A 352 10.65 -10.97 5.15
N ALA A 353 9.88 -9.99 5.58
CA ALA A 353 9.92 -9.38 6.90
C ALA A 353 8.88 -9.95 7.87
N LEU A 354 9.13 -9.80 9.16
CA LEU A 354 8.17 -10.03 10.26
C LEU A 354 7.96 -8.73 11.02
N GLN A 355 6.71 -8.30 11.22
CA GLN A 355 6.41 -7.02 11.85
C GLN A 355 5.14 -7.04 12.71
N SER A 356 5.11 -6.27 13.80
CA SER A 356 3.88 -6.02 14.56
C SER A 356 2.82 -5.36 13.68
N VAL A 357 1.59 -5.87 13.68
CA VAL A 357 0.49 -5.33 12.86
C VAL A 357 -0.07 -4.02 13.43
N GLY A 358 -0.03 -3.87 14.75
CA GLY A 358 -0.57 -2.71 15.44
C GLY A 358 -2.10 -2.70 15.56
N MET A 359 -2.75 -3.82 15.32
CA MET A 359 -4.19 -3.98 15.54
C MET A 359 -4.45 -4.59 16.92
N PRO A 360 -5.35 -3.99 17.73
CA PRO A 360 -5.74 -4.59 18.99
C PRO A 360 -6.57 -5.86 18.74
N VAL A 361 -6.34 -6.87 19.56
CA VAL A 361 -7.19 -8.07 19.58
C VAL A 361 -8.45 -7.75 20.37
N THR A 362 -9.56 -7.57 19.67
CA THR A 362 -10.87 -7.27 20.24
C THR A 362 -11.87 -8.38 19.92
N PRO A 363 -12.99 -8.51 20.67
CA PRO A 363 -14.05 -9.44 20.30
C PRO A 363 -14.53 -9.25 18.86
N GLY A 364 -14.61 -7.98 18.38
CA GLY A 364 -14.99 -7.68 16.99
C GLY A 364 -13.97 -8.19 15.96
N SER A 365 -12.67 -8.02 16.21
CA SER A 365 -11.64 -8.52 15.30
C SER A 365 -11.59 -10.05 15.24
N ILE A 366 -11.85 -10.72 16.37
CA ILE A 366 -11.97 -12.19 16.43
C ILE A 366 -13.23 -12.66 15.71
N ASP A 367 -14.39 -12.01 15.91
CA ASP A 367 -15.62 -12.37 15.21
C ASP A 367 -15.48 -12.21 13.68
N ALA A 368 -14.86 -11.13 13.21
CA ALA A 368 -14.55 -10.93 11.80
C ALA A 368 -13.64 -12.04 11.25
N PHE A 369 -12.59 -12.41 12.00
CA PHE A 369 -11.72 -13.54 11.67
C PHE A 369 -12.49 -14.88 11.58
N LEU A 370 -13.33 -15.17 12.57
CA LEU A 370 -14.13 -16.41 12.60
C LEU A 370 -15.13 -16.47 11.43
N ARG A 371 -15.75 -15.35 11.06
CA ARG A 371 -16.62 -15.27 9.85
C ARG A 371 -15.82 -15.55 8.57
N GLY A 372 -14.65 -14.96 8.41
CA GLY A 372 -13.79 -15.21 7.26
C GLY A 372 -13.40 -16.69 7.12
N LYS A 373 -13.10 -17.37 8.23
CA LYS A 373 -12.83 -18.81 8.26
C LYS A 373 -14.08 -19.64 7.89
N ALA A 374 -15.23 -19.30 8.45
CA ALA A 374 -16.49 -20.02 8.18
C ALA A 374 -16.96 -19.85 6.72
N GLN A 375 -16.64 -18.72 6.07
CA GLN A 375 -16.90 -18.54 4.64
C GLN A 375 -16.02 -19.42 3.75
N LYS A 376 -14.78 -19.71 4.18
CA LYS A 376 -13.83 -20.58 3.46
C LYS A 376 -14.10 -22.07 3.72
N ASP A 377 -14.56 -22.41 4.92
CA ASP A 377 -14.88 -23.77 5.33
C ASP A 377 -16.22 -23.82 6.12
N PRO A 378 -17.34 -24.06 5.42
CA PRO A 378 -18.66 -24.17 6.04
C PRO A 378 -18.80 -25.31 7.05
N SER A 379 -17.90 -26.31 7.02
CA SER A 379 -17.91 -27.46 7.92
C SER A 379 -17.37 -27.17 9.32
N LEU A 380 -16.71 -26.02 9.52
CA LEU A 380 -16.18 -25.61 10.79
C LEU A 380 -17.31 -25.51 11.84
N LEU A 381 -17.12 -26.16 12.99
CA LEU A 381 -17.99 -26.14 14.18
C LEU A 381 -18.46 -24.75 14.63
N LEU A 382 -17.87 -23.70 14.08
CA LEU A 382 -18.21 -22.29 14.29
C LEU A 382 -19.60 -21.90 13.74
N ASN A 383 -20.18 -22.72 12.89
CA ASN A 383 -21.59 -22.60 12.46
C ASN A 383 -22.57 -23.19 13.49
N VAL A 384 -22.07 -23.99 14.46
CA VAL A 384 -22.85 -24.53 15.56
C VAL A 384 -23.02 -23.44 16.62
N GLY A 385 -24.25 -22.92 16.76
CA GLY A 385 -24.57 -21.84 17.71
C GLY A 385 -24.87 -20.48 17.08
N GLY A 386 -24.78 -20.33 15.77
CA GLY A 386 -25.14 -19.11 15.04
C GLY A 386 -24.41 -17.85 15.53
N ALA A 387 -25.11 -16.71 15.50
CA ALA A 387 -24.56 -15.42 15.93
C ALA A 387 -24.19 -15.38 17.43
N PHE A 388 -24.92 -16.11 18.27
CA PHE A 388 -24.66 -16.14 19.72
C PHE A 388 -23.38 -16.94 20.02
N GLY A 389 -23.22 -18.13 19.44
CA GLY A 389 -22.01 -18.96 19.61
C GLY A 389 -20.75 -18.23 19.17
N ARG A 390 -20.80 -17.50 18.04
CA ARG A 390 -19.68 -16.65 17.59
C ARG A 390 -19.37 -15.52 18.57
N LYS A 391 -20.38 -14.84 19.13
CA LYS A 391 -20.16 -13.78 20.14
C LYS A 391 -19.46 -14.31 21.40
N VAL A 392 -19.81 -15.50 21.85
CA VAL A 392 -19.16 -16.15 22.98
C VAL A 392 -17.73 -16.53 22.62
N ALA A 393 -17.53 -17.21 21.48
CA ALA A 393 -16.20 -17.58 20.99
C ALA A 393 -15.28 -16.38 20.77
N SER A 394 -15.81 -15.26 20.27
CA SER A 394 -15.04 -14.04 20.07
C SER A 394 -14.59 -13.38 21.37
N ARG A 395 -15.42 -13.41 22.42
CA ARG A 395 -15.04 -12.91 23.75
C ARG A 395 -13.96 -13.78 24.40
N ILE A 396 -14.12 -15.11 24.32
CA ILE A 396 -13.11 -16.06 24.83
C ILE A 396 -11.80 -15.88 24.05
N GLY A 397 -11.86 -15.81 22.72
CA GLY A 397 -10.71 -15.58 21.86
C GLY A 397 -10.00 -14.27 22.21
N ALA A 398 -10.73 -13.17 22.37
CA ALA A 398 -10.15 -11.89 22.76
C ALA A 398 -9.45 -11.97 24.11
N ALA A 399 -10.03 -12.63 25.10
CA ALA A 399 -9.40 -12.81 26.42
C ALA A 399 -8.12 -13.68 26.33
N LEU A 400 -8.14 -14.76 25.52
CA LEU A 400 -6.98 -15.64 25.34
C LEU A 400 -5.81 -14.91 24.61
N PHE A 401 -6.13 -14.03 23.67
CA PHE A 401 -5.13 -13.31 22.88
C PHE A 401 -4.80 -11.91 23.42
N GLN A 402 -5.40 -11.47 24.51
CA GLN A 402 -5.16 -10.16 25.11
C GLN A 402 -3.67 -9.89 25.38
N GLN A 403 -2.91 -10.93 25.73
CA GLN A 403 -1.47 -10.86 25.96
C GLN A 403 -0.61 -11.10 24.70
N ALA A 404 -1.23 -11.34 23.55
CA ALA A 404 -0.48 -11.51 22.33
C ALA A 404 -0.23 -10.17 21.62
N ASN A 405 0.96 -10.00 21.07
CA ASN A 405 1.18 -9.07 19.98
C ASN A 405 0.96 -9.82 18.65
N ILE A 406 0.16 -9.26 17.77
CA ILE A 406 -0.07 -9.85 16.45
C ILE A 406 1.00 -9.36 15.51
N PHE A 407 1.77 -10.30 14.98
CA PHE A 407 2.74 -10.07 13.91
C PHE A 407 2.14 -10.47 12.57
N ALA A 408 2.63 -9.86 11.51
CA ALA A 408 2.41 -10.30 10.14
C ALA A 408 3.75 -10.61 9.47
N SER A 409 3.80 -11.71 8.73
CA SER A 409 4.83 -11.89 7.72
C SER A 409 4.51 -11.01 6.51
N VAL A 410 5.55 -10.56 5.81
CA VAL A 410 5.44 -9.91 4.52
C VAL A 410 6.36 -10.68 3.58
N VAL A 411 5.81 -11.68 2.90
CA VAL A 411 6.60 -12.53 1.98
C VAL A 411 6.50 -11.97 0.57
N GLU A 412 7.66 -11.80 -0.06
CA GLU A 412 7.75 -11.28 -1.43
C GLU A 412 6.95 -12.14 -2.41
N ASP A 413 6.18 -11.49 -3.28
CA ASP A 413 5.57 -12.10 -4.46
C ASP A 413 6.37 -11.76 -5.72
N LEU A 414 6.42 -12.67 -6.68
CA LEU A 414 7.12 -12.46 -7.94
C LEU A 414 6.14 -12.08 -9.06
N PRO A 415 6.61 -11.32 -10.07
CA PRO A 415 5.77 -10.97 -11.20
C PRO A 415 5.61 -12.15 -12.16
N TYR A 416 4.36 -12.48 -12.50
CA TYR A 416 4.00 -13.45 -13.53
C TYR A 416 3.12 -12.78 -14.58
N HIS A 417 3.43 -12.97 -15.84
CA HIS A 417 2.73 -12.31 -16.95
C HIS A 417 1.21 -12.62 -16.98
N HIS A 418 0.80 -13.79 -16.52
CA HIS A 418 -0.61 -14.21 -16.46
C HIS A 418 -1.36 -13.68 -15.23
N ASN A 419 -0.66 -13.27 -14.15
CA ASN A 419 -1.27 -12.57 -13.02
C ASN A 419 -1.55 -11.13 -13.43
N ARG A 420 -2.81 -10.71 -13.41
CA ARG A 420 -3.18 -9.44 -14.03
C ARG A 420 -4.47 -8.82 -13.50
N VAL A 421 -4.62 -7.54 -13.78
CA VAL A 421 -5.87 -6.78 -13.69
C VAL A 421 -6.46 -6.67 -15.10
N VAL A 422 -7.76 -6.93 -15.24
CA VAL A 422 -8.48 -6.82 -16.50
C VAL A 422 -9.75 -6.00 -16.33
N LEU A 423 -10.24 -5.39 -17.41
CA LEU A 423 -11.56 -4.76 -17.41
C LEU A 423 -12.66 -5.82 -17.31
N ASP A 424 -13.71 -5.49 -16.58
CA ASP A 424 -14.91 -6.31 -16.46
C ASP A 424 -16.12 -5.40 -16.20
N ASP A 425 -16.88 -5.12 -17.24
CA ASP A 425 -18.03 -4.22 -17.17
C ASP A 425 -19.24 -4.83 -16.44
N GLN A 426 -19.17 -6.12 -16.09
CA GLN A 426 -20.21 -6.81 -15.34
C GLN A 426 -20.11 -6.57 -13.83
N VAL A 427 -19.03 -5.91 -13.37
CA VAL A 427 -18.80 -5.65 -11.95
C VAL A 427 -18.80 -4.14 -11.65
N PRO A 428 -19.28 -3.72 -10.46
CA PRO A 428 -19.50 -2.30 -10.15
C PRO A 428 -18.28 -1.39 -10.26
N ASN A 429 -17.08 -1.92 -10.00
CA ASN A 429 -15.82 -1.15 -10.14
C ASN A 429 -15.18 -1.29 -11.53
N GLY A 430 -15.83 -2.06 -12.44
CA GLY A 430 -15.41 -2.23 -13.83
C GLY A 430 -14.09 -2.98 -14.00
N MET A 431 -13.68 -3.78 -13.02
CA MET A 431 -12.45 -4.55 -13.09
C MET A 431 -12.51 -5.85 -12.28
N ARG A 432 -11.76 -6.83 -12.69
CA ARG A 432 -11.40 -7.99 -11.87
C ARG A 432 -9.89 -8.24 -11.95
N PHE A 433 -9.36 -8.94 -10.96
CA PHE A 433 -8.00 -9.47 -11.03
C PHE A 433 -8.03 -10.98 -11.30
N GLU A 434 -6.99 -11.46 -11.98
CA GLU A 434 -6.74 -12.89 -12.23
C GLU A 434 -5.37 -13.21 -11.61
N TYR A 435 -5.36 -14.17 -10.67
CA TYR A 435 -4.15 -14.50 -9.93
C TYR A 435 -4.02 -16.01 -9.72
N THR A 436 -2.95 -16.58 -10.25
CA THR A 436 -2.55 -17.96 -10.03
C THR A 436 -1.44 -17.99 -8.98
N TYR A 437 -1.66 -18.72 -7.90
CA TYR A 437 -0.65 -18.89 -6.86
C TYR A 437 0.55 -19.69 -7.37
N PRO A 438 1.76 -19.12 -7.39
CA PRO A 438 2.94 -19.87 -7.80
C PRO A 438 3.31 -20.94 -6.76
N ALA A 439 3.80 -22.09 -7.21
CA ALA A 439 4.24 -23.16 -6.30
C ALA A 439 5.41 -22.70 -5.42
N GLU A 440 6.34 -21.94 -6.01
CA GLU A 440 7.51 -21.39 -5.30
C GLU A 440 7.12 -20.46 -4.14
N LEU A 441 6.03 -19.67 -4.28
CA LEU A 441 5.54 -18.78 -3.23
C LEU A 441 4.98 -19.60 -2.06
N LYS A 442 4.31 -20.72 -2.32
CA LYS A 442 3.85 -21.65 -1.28
C LYS A 442 5.02 -22.22 -0.50
N GLU A 443 6.05 -22.71 -1.20
CA GLU A 443 7.27 -23.24 -0.58
C GLU A 443 7.97 -22.18 0.30
N ARG A 444 8.05 -20.93 -0.15
CA ARG A 444 8.65 -19.85 0.63
C ARG A 444 7.82 -19.50 1.87
N ASN A 445 6.50 -19.51 1.77
CA ASN A 445 5.62 -19.33 2.93
C ASN A 445 5.79 -20.45 3.97
N GLU A 446 5.85 -21.71 3.53
CA GLU A 446 6.07 -22.86 4.40
C GLU A 446 7.45 -22.79 5.07
N LEU A 447 8.49 -22.45 4.32
CA LEU A 447 9.82 -22.24 4.86
C LEU A 447 9.84 -21.10 5.88
N PHE A 448 9.20 -19.96 5.59
CA PHE A 448 9.10 -18.84 6.53
C PHE A 448 8.46 -19.27 7.86
N ARG A 449 7.34 -20.01 7.80
CA ARG A 449 6.64 -20.50 9.01
C ARG A 449 7.50 -21.45 9.82
N SER A 450 8.13 -22.43 9.17
CA SER A 450 8.96 -23.43 9.85
C SER A 450 10.19 -22.82 10.52
N GLU A 451 10.86 -21.87 9.86
CA GLU A 451 11.98 -21.13 10.45
C GLU A 451 11.52 -20.28 11.65
N LEU A 452 10.40 -19.59 11.50
CA LEU A 452 9.84 -18.75 12.56
C LEU A 452 9.45 -19.57 13.80
N GLU A 453 8.77 -20.70 13.61
CA GLU A 453 8.38 -21.59 14.69
C GLU A 453 9.61 -22.13 15.42
N ARG A 454 10.62 -22.59 14.67
CA ARG A 454 11.88 -23.06 15.22
C ARG A 454 12.59 -22.01 16.07
N TRP A 455 12.55 -20.73 15.64
CA TRP A 455 13.24 -19.66 16.36
C TRP A 455 12.52 -19.22 17.62
N LEU A 456 11.19 -19.10 17.57
CA LEU A 456 10.40 -18.50 18.65
C LEU A 456 10.03 -19.49 19.76
N SER A 457 9.84 -20.77 19.42
CA SER A 457 9.35 -21.81 20.35
C SER A 457 10.11 -21.95 21.66
N PRO A 458 11.44 -21.69 21.77
CA PRO A 458 12.15 -21.85 23.04
C PRO A 458 11.73 -20.87 24.14
N LYS A 459 11.22 -19.67 23.79
CA LYS A 459 10.91 -18.61 24.76
C LYS A 459 9.54 -17.97 24.62
N LEU A 460 8.93 -18.06 23.45
CA LEU A 460 7.67 -17.40 23.13
C LEU A 460 6.64 -18.43 22.67
N ARG A 461 5.38 -18.22 23.03
CA ARG A 461 4.27 -19.02 22.51
C ARG A 461 3.78 -18.38 21.24
N THR A 462 3.72 -19.15 20.17
CA THR A 462 3.27 -18.69 18.86
C THR A 462 2.04 -19.46 18.39
N LEU A 463 1.16 -18.79 17.66
CA LEU A 463 0.03 -19.40 16.97
C LEU A 463 -0.17 -18.70 15.63
N VAL A 464 -0.07 -19.45 14.55
CA VAL A 464 -0.42 -18.96 13.20
C VAL A 464 -1.93 -18.92 13.09
N LEU A 465 -2.48 -17.73 12.87
CA LEU A 465 -3.94 -17.50 12.85
C LEU A 465 -4.53 -17.82 11.47
N ASN A 466 -3.80 -17.56 10.39
CA ASN A 466 -4.26 -17.73 9.02
C ASN A 466 -3.11 -18.14 8.09
N GLY A 467 -2.72 -19.39 8.15
CA GLY A 467 -1.61 -19.94 7.36
C GLY A 467 -1.92 -20.32 5.91
N ASP A 468 -3.02 -19.88 5.31
CA ASP A 468 -3.47 -20.39 4.00
C ASP A 468 -3.22 -19.38 2.88
N ASN A 469 -1.96 -19.15 2.49
CA ASN A 469 -1.58 -18.33 1.31
C ASN A 469 -2.40 -17.02 1.20
N ASN A 470 -2.39 -16.24 2.25
CA ASN A 470 -3.24 -15.08 2.39
C ASN A 470 -2.67 -13.88 1.62
N LEU A 471 -3.24 -13.57 0.46
CA LEU A 471 -2.85 -12.40 -0.34
C LEU A 471 -3.14 -11.11 0.41
N ASN A 472 -2.16 -10.21 0.40
CA ASN A 472 -2.29 -8.88 0.98
C ASN A 472 -2.76 -7.87 -0.08
N TYR A 473 -4.06 -7.71 -0.22
CA TYR A 473 -4.67 -6.78 -1.17
C TYR A 473 -4.38 -5.30 -0.89
N GLY A 474 -3.75 -4.98 0.22
CA GLY A 474 -3.22 -3.64 0.52
C GLY A 474 -1.83 -3.37 -0.06
N HIS A 475 -1.14 -4.40 -0.57
CA HIS A 475 0.23 -4.31 -1.09
C HIS A 475 0.33 -4.64 -2.59
N VAL A 476 -0.70 -4.31 -3.35
CA VAL A 476 -0.75 -4.55 -4.79
C VAL A 476 0.30 -3.74 -5.53
N SER A 477 1.02 -4.37 -6.49
CA SER A 477 2.09 -3.74 -7.26
C SER A 477 2.29 -4.37 -8.65
N GLY A 478 3.11 -3.75 -9.51
CA GLY A 478 3.66 -4.33 -10.74
C GLY A 478 2.84 -4.17 -12.01
N THR A 479 1.59 -3.72 -11.93
CA THR A 479 0.63 -3.75 -13.06
C THR A 479 0.88 -2.75 -14.19
N VAL A 480 1.85 -1.83 -14.03
CA VAL A 480 2.33 -0.87 -15.05
C VAL A 480 3.84 -0.72 -14.88
N ARG A 481 4.56 -1.84 -14.81
CA ARG A 481 5.94 -1.89 -14.33
C ARG A 481 6.92 -1.04 -15.13
N SER A 482 7.93 -0.52 -14.43
CA SER A 482 9.05 0.22 -15.01
C SER A 482 10.17 -0.70 -15.50
N GLY A 483 10.94 -0.22 -16.46
CA GLY A 483 12.10 -0.91 -17.02
C GLY A 483 12.75 -0.13 -18.14
N THR A 484 13.93 -0.55 -18.57
CA THR A 484 14.66 0.08 -19.68
C THR A 484 14.25 -0.44 -21.05
N ASP A 485 13.65 -1.63 -21.11
CA ASP A 485 13.21 -2.28 -22.35
C ASP A 485 11.71 -2.07 -22.57
N PRO A 486 11.29 -1.27 -23.57
CA PRO A 486 9.88 -1.00 -23.85
C PRO A 486 9.08 -2.24 -24.27
N THR A 487 9.74 -3.33 -24.66
CA THR A 487 9.07 -4.60 -24.97
C THR A 487 8.68 -5.40 -23.72
N LYS A 488 9.21 -5.01 -22.54
CA LYS A 488 9.02 -5.70 -21.26
C LYS A 488 8.44 -4.79 -20.17
N SER A 489 8.33 -3.49 -20.41
CA SER A 489 7.87 -2.50 -19.43
C SER A 489 6.94 -1.47 -20.09
N VAL A 490 6.07 -0.87 -19.29
CA VAL A 490 5.12 0.15 -19.73
C VAL A 490 5.72 1.55 -19.59
N VAL A 491 6.50 1.76 -18.53
CA VAL A 491 7.17 3.03 -18.24
C VAL A 491 8.68 2.85 -18.15
N ASP A 492 9.41 3.92 -18.43
CA ASP A 492 10.88 3.97 -18.37
C ASP A 492 11.40 4.08 -16.92
N ALA A 493 12.72 4.26 -16.78
CA ALA A 493 13.37 4.43 -15.48
C ALA A 493 12.84 5.64 -14.68
N ASP A 494 12.39 6.69 -15.35
CA ASP A 494 11.78 7.88 -14.74
C ASP A 494 10.27 7.77 -14.56
N ASN A 495 9.72 6.55 -14.70
CA ASN A 495 8.29 6.27 -14.65
C ASN A 495 7.44 7.04 -15.68
N ARG A 496 8.04 7.49 -16.77
CA ARG A 496 7.36 8.05 -17.91
C ARG A 496 6.94 6.93 -18.85
N ALA A 497 5.74 6.98 -19.41
CA ALA A 497 5.30 6.00 -20.38
C ALA A 497 6.22 6.00 -21.62
N HIS A 498 6.63 4.80 -22.08
CA HIS A 498 7.51 4.68 -23.25
C HIS A 498 6.88 5.27 -24.51
N ASP A 499 5.58 5.10 -24.68
CA ASP A 499 4.85 5.45 -25.89
C ASP A 499 4.04 6.78 -25.75
N VAL A 500 4.07 7.45 -24.57
CA VAL A 500 3.29 8.68 -24.31
C VAL A 500 4.14 9.69 -23.55
N GLU A 501 4.52 10.78 -24.22
CA GLU A 501 5.55 11.71 -23.75
C GLU A 501 5.25 12.46 -22.46
N ASN A 502 3.99 12.81 -22.22
CA ASN A 502 3.56 13.60 -21.08
C ASN A 502 2.79 12.81 -20.02
N LEU A 503 2.89 11.47 -20.05
CA LEU A 503 2.25 10.57 -19.11
C LEU A 503 3.28 9.94 -18.17
N TYR A 504 3.05 10.06 -16.87
CA TYR A 504 3.87 9.48 -15.81
C TYR A 504 3.02 8.62 -14.87
N VAL A 505 3.66 7.67 -14.20
CA VAL A 505 3.02 6.81 -13.18
C VAL A 505 3.76 6.98 -11.85
N ALA A 506 3.02 7.28 -10.77
CA ALA A 506 3.59 7.54 -9.47
C ALA A 506 2.89 6.75 -8.35
N ASP A 507 2.83 5.43 -8.49
CA ASP A 507 2.35 4.50 -7.46
C ASP A 507 3.03 3.13 -7.60
N ALA A 508 2.65 2.15 -6.77
CA ALA A 508 3.25 0.82 -6.78
C ALA A 508 3.00 0.01 -8.07
N SER A 509 2.10 0.46 -8.97
CA SER A 509 1.93 -0.22 -10.26
C SER A 509 3.21 -0.23 -11.10
N SER A 510 4.08 0.76 -10.88
CA SER A 510 5.36 0.87 -11.58
C SER A 510 6.48 -0.04 -11.05
N PHE A 511 6.28 -0.75 -9.95
CA PHE A 511 7.30 -1.59 -9.34
C PHE A 511 7.62 -2.82 -10.20
N PRO A 512 8.90 -3.07 -10.54
CA PRO A 512 9.29 -4.26 -11.30
C PRO A 512 9.33 -5.54 -10.46
N ALA A 513 9.48 -5.41 -9.13
CA ALA A 513 9.41 -6.47 -8.14
C ALA A 513 8.77 -5.93 -6.86
N SER A 514 8.09 -6.78 -6.07
CA SER A 514 7.35 -6.31 -4.88
C SER A 514 8.24 -6.04 -3.66
N GLY A 515 9.43 -6.64 -3.63
CA GLY A 515 10.26 -6.70 -2.42
C GLY A 515 9.63 -7.54 -1.31
N GLY A 516 10.32 -7.70 -0.20
CA GLY A 516 9.85 -8.48 0.96
C GLY A 516 9.35 -7.60 2.12
N ILE A 517 8.93 -6.36 1.86
CA ILE A 517 8.54 -5.36 2.87
C ILE A 517 7.39 -4.47 2.38
N ASN A 518 6.80 -3.67 3.28
CA ASN A 518 5.71 -2.75 2.93
C ASN A 518 6.15 -1.74 1.86
N PRO A 519 5.33 -1.46 0.84
CA PRO A 519 5.73 -0.63 -0.31
C PRO A 519 5.72 0.87 -0.04
N SER A 520 5.11 1.34 1.06
CA SER A 520 4.74 2.74 1.28
C SER A 520 5.90 3.72 1.19
N LEU A 521 7.01 3.48 1.90
CA LEU A 521 8.16 4.39 1.87
C LEU A 521 8.86 4.38 0.52
N THR A 522 8.93 3.22 -0.15
CA THR A 522 9.52 3.10 -1.49
C THR A 522 8.67 3.82 -2.54
N ILE A 523 7.31 3.79 -2.42
CA ILE A 523 6.45 4.62 -3.27
C ILE A 523 6.77 6.10 -3.08
N ALA A 524 6.88 6.57 -1.83
CA ALA A 524 7.20 7.97 -1.54
C ALA A 524 8.57 8.38 -2.09
N ALA A 525 9.60 7.59 -1.82
CA ALA A 525 10.97 7.86 -2.29
C ALA A 525 11.06 7.86 -3.83
N ASN A 526 10.46 6.87 -4.49
CA ASN A 526 10.43 6.82 -5.95
C ASN A 526 9.63 8.00 -6.56
N SER A 527 8.55 8.42 -5.91
CA SER A 527 7.78 9.59 -6.35
C SER A 527 8.57 10.89 -6.25
N LEU A 528 9.42 11.05 -5.24
CA LEU A 528 10.38 12.18 -5.13
C LEU A 528 11.44 12.13 -6.25
N ARG A 529 11.95 10.93 -6.56
CA ARG A 529 12.90 10.73 -7.65
C ARG A 529 12.27 11.09 -9.01
N VAL A 530 11.05 10.60 -9.26
CA VAL A 530 10.28 10.94 -10.47
C VAL A 530 9.98 12.42 -10.56
N ALA A 531 9.63 13.07 -9.44
CA ALA A 531 9.42 14.52 -9.39
C ALA A 531 10.68 15.31 -9.78
N ALA A 532 11.86 14.89 -9.29
CA ALA A 532 13.12 15.52 -9.65
C ALA A 532 13.43 15.38 -11.16
N ALA A 533 13.22 14.20 -11.74
CA ALA A 533 13.35 13.97 -13.18
C ALA A 533 12.36 14.81 -14.00
N LEU A 534 11.11 14.89 -13.54
CA LEU A 534 10.05 15.69 -14.18
C LEU A 534 10.38 17.18 -14.17
N VAL A 535 10.78 17.74 -13.03
CA VAL A 535 11.19 19.15 -12.88
C VAL A 535 12.34 19.48 -13.82
N LYS A 536 13.39 18.65 -13.84
CA LYS A 536 14.53 18.80 -14.76
C LYS A 536 14.07 18.84 -16.23
N ARG A 537 13.15 17.94 -16.62
CA ARG A 537 12.62 17.88 -17.99
C ARG A 537 11.78 19.10 -18.37
N LEU A 538 11.05 19.68 -17.42
CA LEU A 538 10.24 20.89 -17.63
C LEU A 538 11.05 22.18 -17.60
N GLY A 539 12.31 22.13 -17.16
CA GLY A 539 13.19 23.29 -17.03
C GLY A 539 12.79 24.22 -15.88
N ALA A 540 12.20 23.67 -14.80
CA ALA A 540 11.71 24.44 -13.67
C ALA A 540 12.64 24.34 -12.44
#